data_35132e903f21a0c99028eda5e68f5fa1
#
_entry.id   35132e903f21a0c99028eda5e68f5fa1
#
_cell.length_a   1.000
_cell.length_b   1.000
_cell.length_c   1.000
_cell.angle_alpha   90.00
_cell.angle_beta   90.00
_cell.angle_gamma   90.00
#
_symmetry.space_group_name_H-M   'P 1'
#
loop_
_entity.id
_entity.type
_entity.pdbx_description
1 polymer ?
#
loop_
_entity_poly.entity_id
_entity_poly.type
_entity_poly.pdbx_seq_one_letter_code
_entity_poly.pdbx_strand_id
1 'polypeptide(L)' 'RVTPMTHRGIAKREFKKIPITINKQEYEVTYKIAYIDNKIISNRPEFEDMKKIALKTGLPLKNVVEQANITINKHLKENI' A
#
# COMPACT_ATOMS: atom_id res chain seq x y z
N ARG A 1 21.28 26.61 7.48
CA ARG A 1 21.17 26.37 6.97
C ARG A 1 20.50 25.89 6.35
N VAL A 2 20.03 26.19 6.20
CA VAL A 2 19.36 25.72 5.63
C VAL A 2 19.38 24.92 4.82
N THR A 3 19.08 24.27 4.68
CA THR A 3 19.33 23.29 3.90
C THR A 3 18.50 23.25 2.73
N PRO A 4 18.97 23.70 1.68
CA PRO A 4 18.23 23.74 0.46
C PRO A 4 17.82 22.41 -0.04
N MET A 5 18.53 21.40 0.33
CA MET A 5 18.16 20.12 -0.15
C MET A 5 16.83 19.67 0.37
N THR A 6 16.28 20.37 1.32
CA THR A 6 15.01 19.99 1.85
C THR A 6 13.93 20.04 0.82
N HIS A 7 14.00 20.95 -0.14
CA HIS A 7 12.94 20.93 -1.07
C HIS A 7 12.99 19.78 -2.01
N ARG A 8 14.11 19.22 -2.21
CA ARG A 8 14.19 18.10 -3.11
C ARG A 8 13.73 16.84 -2.46
N GLY A 9 13.85 16.79 -1.16
CA GLY A 9 13.49 15.61 -0.44
C GLY A 9 12.09 15.58 0.09
N ILE A 10 11.26 16.53 -0.28
CA ILE A 10 9.90 16.55 0.22
C ILE A 10 9.12 15.42 -0.40
N ALA A 11 8.74 14.47 0.43
CA ALA A 11 7.91 13.37 -0.01
C ALA A 11 6.46 13.71 0.17
N LYS A 12 5.68 13.44 -0.84
CA LYS A 12 4.24 13.54 -0.72
C LYS A 12 3.71 12.20 -0.31
N ARG A 13 2.80 12.20 0.63
CA ARG A 13 2.20 10.97 1.11
C ARG A 13 0.73 10.97 0.79
N GLU A 14 0.27 9.86 0.30
CA GLU A 14 -1.13 9.68 -0.02
C GLU A 14 -1.62 8.36 0.53
N PHE A 15 -2.89 8.33 0.86
CA PHE A 15 -3.54 7.09 1.26
C PHE A 15 -4.49 6.70 0.14
N LYS A 16 -4.36 5.48 -0.33
CA LYS A 16 -5.25 4.98 -1.37
C LYS A 16 -5.84 3.67 -0.92
N LYS A 17 -7.12 3.50 -1.20
CA LYS A 17 -7.78 2.24 -0.91
C LYS A 17 -7.75 1.39 -2.16
N ILE A 18 -7.14 0.24 -2.06
CA ILE A 18 -6.99 -0.66 -3.18
C ILE A 18 -7.69 -1.97 -2.85
N PRO A 19 -8.59 -2.44 -3.70
CA PRO A 19 -9.27 -3.69 -3.42
C PRO A 19 -8.36 -4.87 -3.65
N ILE A 20 -8.40 -5.82 -2.74
CA ILE A 20 -7.71 -7.08 -2.92
C ILE A 20 -8.73 -8.20 -2.83
N THR A 21 -8.48 -9.28 -3.54
CA THR A 21 -9.39 -10.42 -3.56
C THR A 21 -8.78 -11.56 -2.76
N ILE A 22 -9.53 -12.01 -1.76
CA ILE A 22 -9.14 -13.14 -0.94
C ILE A 22 -10.35 -14.05 -0.78
N ASN A 23 -10.18 -15.33 -1.09
CA ASN A 23 -11.27 -16.31 -0.99
C ASN A 23 -12.50 -15.90 -1.77
N LYS A 24 -12.29 -15.36 -2.95
CA LYS A 24 -13.36 -14.91 -3.85
C LYS A 24 -14.16 -13.73 -3.31
N GLN A 25 -13.63 -13.08 -2.29
CA GLN A 25 -14.26 -11.87 -1.75
C GLN A 25 -13.30 -10.70 -1.86
N GLU A 26 -13.88 -9.55 -2.11
CA GLU A 26 -13.10 -8.33 -2.28
C GLU A 26 -13.04 -7.57 -0.96
N TYR A 27 -11.85 -7.13 -0.61
CA TYR A 27 -11.62 -6.34 0.59
C TYR A 27 -10.82 -5.11 0.21
N GLU A 28 -11.10 -4.01 0.86
CA GLU A 28 -10.31 -2.80 0.63
C GLU A 28 -9.21 -2.69 1.66
N VAL A 29 -8.01 -2.41 1.17
CA VAL A 29 -6.86 -2.17 2.03
C VAL A 29 -6.34 -0.78 1.76
N THR A 30 -6.12 -0.02 2.81
CA THR A 30 -5.55 1.31 2.68
C THR A 30 -4.04 1.20 2.54
N TYR A 31 -3.50 1.82 1.51
CA TYR A 31 -2.06 1.84 1.28
C TYR A 31 -1.52 3.23 1.51
N LYS A 32 -0.40 3.28 2.21
CA LYS A 32 0.34 4.51 2.41
C LYS A 32 1.40 4.57 1.30
N ILE A 33 1.26 5.53 0.43
CA ILE A 33 2.16 5.66 -0.72
C ILE A 33 2.93 6.96 -0.60
N ALA A 34 4.23 6.88 -0.75
CA ALA A 34 5.09 8.04 -0.70
C ALA A 34 5.70 8.29 -2.06
N TYR A 35 5.73 9.55 -2.46
CA TYR A 35 6.28 9.97 -3.75
C TYR A 35 7.38 10.99 -3.55
N ILE A 36 8.35 10.96 -4.43
CA ILE A 36 9.32 12.04 -4.57
C ILE A 36 9.44 12.30 -6.07
N ASP A 37 9.21 13.55 -6.47
CA ASP A 37 9.29 13.95 -7.87
C ASP A 37 8.43 13.08 -8.78
N ASN A 38 7.21 12.81 -8.31
CA ASN A 38 6.24 11.99 -9.04
C ASN A 38 6.63 10.52 -9.20
N LYS A 39 7.63 10.10 -8.44
CA LYS A 39 8.01 8.69 -8.43
C LYS A 39 7.61 8.06 -7.12
N ILE A 40 7.05 6.88 -7.19
CA ILE A 40 6.68 6.15 -6.01
C ILE A 40 7.93 5.55 -5.39
N ILE A 41 8.27 5.99 -4.19
CA ILE A 41 9.43 5.48 -3.50
C ILE A 41 9.07 4.47 -2.43
N SER A 42 7.81 4.44 -2.04
CA SER A 42 7.39 3.54 -0.98
C SER A 42 5.91 3.29 -1.12
N ASN A 43 5.50 2.06 -0.88
CA ASN A 43 4.09 1.73 -0.79
C ASN A 43 3.95 0.65 0.27
N ARG A 44 3.09 0.88 1.23
CA ARG A 44 2.90 -0.07 2.31
C ARG A 44 1.42 -0.15 2.66
N PRO A 45 0.90 -1.36 2.78
CA PRO A 45 -0.47 -1.51 3.23
C PRO A 45 -0.57 -1.21 4.72
N GLU A 46 -1.71 -0.71 5.14
CA GLU A 46 -1.96 -0.46 6.54
C GLU A 46 -2.12 -1.79 7.26
N PHE A 47 -1.34 -1.97 8.30
CA PHE A 47 -1.34 -3.20 9.07
C PHE A 47 -2.72 -3.51 9.66
N GLU A 48 -3.40 -2.47 10.15
CA GLU A 48 -4.71 -2.64 10.76
C GLU A 48 -5.73 -3.22 9.79
N ASP A 49 -5.72 -2.76 8.56
CA ASP A 49 -6.64 -3.27 7.55
C ASP A 49 -6.38 -4.73 7.24
N MET A 50 -5.11 -5.09 7.12
CA MET A 50 -4.75 -6.47 6.86
C MET A 50 -5.12 -7.37 8.02
N LYS A 51 -4.96 -6.85 9.23
CA LYS A 51 -5.30 -7.60 10.42
C LYS A 51 -6.81 -7.89 10.46
N LYS A 52 -7.61 -6.90 10.11
CA LYS A 52 -9.06 -7.10 10.05
C LYS A 52 -9.44 -8.15 9.03
N ILE A 53 -8.81 -8.13 7.89
CA ILE A 53 -9.08 -9.12 6.84
C ILE A 53 -8.68 -10.51 7.31
N ALA A 54 -7.53 -10.62 7.97
CA ALA A 54 -7.09 -11.89 8.49
C ALA A 54 -8.10 -12.48 9.48
N LEU A 55 -8.65 -11.62 10.33
CA LEU A 55 -9.65 -12.07 11.28
C LEU A 55 -10.95 -12.49 10.61
N LYS A 56 -11.36 -11.76 9.58
CA LYS A 56 -12.58 -12.08 8.86
C LYS A 56 -12.48 -13.36 8.05
N THR A 57 -11.32 -13.56 7.43
CA THR A 57 -11.13 -14.71 6.56
C THR A 57 -10.63 -15.95 7.32
N GLY A 58 -10.10 -15.76 8.51
CA GLY A 58 -9.50 -16.84 9.24
C GLY A 58 -8.13 -17.24 8.72
N LEU A 59 -7.56 -16.44 7.86
CA LEU A 59 -6.25 -16.72 7.28
C LEU A 59 -5.14 -16.12 8.14
N PRO A 60 -3.94 -16.72 8.07
CA PRO A 60 -2.79 -16.10 8.73
C PRO A 60 -2.50 -14.72 8.15
N LEU A 61 -2.04 -13.82 8.99
CA LEU A 61 -1.72 -12.47 8.54
C LEU A 61 -0.71 -12.49 7.40
N LYS A 62 0.22 -13.42 7.45
CA LYS A 62 1.22 -13.55 6.40
C LYS A 62 0.60 -13.73 5.03
N ASN A 63 -0.45 -14.55 4.94
CA ASN A 63 -1.13 -14.77 3.66
C ASN A 63 -1.81 -13.50 3.17
N VAL A 64 -2.42 -12.76 4.08
CA VAL A 64 -3.07 -11.50 3.71
C VAL A 64 -2.03 -10.51 3.20
N VAL A 65 -0.89 -10.41 3.87
CA VAL A 65 0.18 -9.52 3.45
C VAL A 65 0.68 -9.90 2.06
N GLU A 66 0.85 -11.18 1.78
CA GLU A 66 1.29 -11.62 0.46
C GLU A 66 0.30 -11.22 -0.62
N GLN A 67 -0.99 -11.43 -0.37
CA GLN A 67 -2.00 -11.07 -1.36
C GLN A 67 -2.04 -9.56 -1.57
N ALA A 68 -1.89 -8.80 -0.51
CA ALA A 68 -1.87 -7.36 -0.62
C ALA A 68 -0.69 -6.89 -1.45
N ASN A 69 0.48 -7.46 -1.22
CA ASN A 69 1.67 -7.10 -1.97
C ASN A 69 1.55 -7.45 -3.45
N ILE A 70 1.00 -8.61 -3.75
CA ILE A 70 0.79 -9.01 -5.13
C ILE A 70 -0.15 -8.03 -5.83
N THR A 71 -1.22 -7.67 -5.15
CA THR A 71 -2.22 -6.78 -5.72
C THR A 71 -1.67 -5.39 -5.96
N ILE A 72 -0.93 -4.84 -5.00
CA ILE A 72 -0.40 -3.49 -5.17
C ILE A 72 0.65 -3.45 -6.28
N ASN A 73 1.48 -4.47 -6.39
CA ASN A 73 2.46 -4.53 -7.46
C ASN A 73 1.80 -4.57 -8.83
N LYS A 74 0.74 -5.35 -8.94
CA LYS A 74 -0.01 -5.43 -10.18
C LYS A 74 -0.68 -4.10 -10.50
N HIS A 75 -1.26 -3.47 -9.49
CA HIS A 75 -1.93 -2.19 -9.65
C HIS A 75 -0.97 -1.10 -10.11
N LEU A 76 0.22 -1.07 -9.53
CA LEU A 76 1.22 -0.07 -9.90
C LEU A 76 1.71 -0.28 -11.32
N LYS A 77 1.85 -1.52 -11.75
CA LYS A 77 2.25 -1.80 -13.13
C LYS A 77 1.22 -1.30 -14.13
N GLU A 78 -0.04 -1.47 -13.81
CA GLU A 78 -1.11 -1.04 -14.72
C GLU A 78 -1.18 0.47 -14.84
N ASN A 79 -0.72 1.19 -13.84
CA ASN A 79 -0.76 2.65 -13.84
C ASN A 79 0.50 3.31 -14.37
N ILE A 80 1.46 2.54 -14.77
CA ILE A 80 2.66 3.06 -15.40
C ILE A 80 2.58 2.91 -16.93
#